data_6bdf40b214be3bc61c18f4b995398a21
#
_entry.id   6bdf40b214be3bc61c18f4b995398a21
#
_cell.length_a   1.000
_cell.length_b   1.000
_cell.length_c   1.000
_cell.angle_alpha   90.00
_cell.angle_beta   90.00
_cell.angle_gamma   90.00
#
_symmetry.space_group_name_H-M   'P 1'
#
loop_
_entity.id
_entity.type
_entity.pdbx_description
1 polymer ?
#
loop_
_entity_poly.entity_id
_entity_poly.type
_entity_poly.pdbx_seq_one_letter_code
_entity_poly.pdbx_strand_id
1 'polypeptide(L)'
;ISGVDLDDVVQLQFSHPGITATQKMREPGSFETGPQPVANSFVVTVAENVPAGMHDVRAAGKYGTTNPRAFVVDSLPVAIEVEPNNVPGEGQELVQPSSLFGWLEQGTDVDYYQLPVKSGQRVLVRCQARSIDSRMDPILAVLDSDGRQLANSRGTREREPLLDFTARAD
;
A
#
# COMPACT_ATOMS: atom_id res chain seq x y z
N ILE A 1 11.34 -1.46 6.52
CA ILE A 1 11.60 -0.03 6.28
C ILE A 1 12.87 0.15 5.48
N SER A 2 12.92 1.16 4.63
CA SER A 2 14.08 1.52 3.80
C SER A 2 14.35 3.02 3.88
N GLY A 3 15.61 3.43 3.74
CA GLY A 3 16.02 4.82 3.83
C GLY A 3 17.51 4.97 4.08
N VAL A 4 17.94 6.19 4.40
CA VAL A 4 19.32 6.54 4.76
C VAL A 4 19.41 6.66 6.27
N ASP A 5 20.58 6.32 6.85
CA ASP A 5 20.86 6.41 8.29
C ASP A 5 19.89 5.59 9.16
N LEU A 6 19.49 4.42 8.66
CA LEU A 6 18.65 3.45 9.38
C LEU A 6 19.45 2.37 10.11
N ASP A 7 20.72 2.64 10.43
CA ASP A 7 21.55 1.70 11.21
C ASP A 7 20.99 1.60 12.63
N ASP A 8 20.90 0.35 13.10
CA ASP A 8 20.44 0.03 14.46
C ASP A 8 19.04 0.59 14.79
N VAL A 9 18.13 0.64 13.81
CA VAL A 9 16.72 0.90 14.12
C VAL A 9 16.13 -0.27 14.88
N VAL A 10 15.73 -0.01 16.11
CA VAL A 10 15.25 -1.04 17.05
C VAL A 10 13.79 -0.87 17.42
N GLN A 11 13.18 0.26 17.09
CA GLN A 11 11.81 0.59 17.48
C GLN A 11 11.07 1.36 16.40
N LEU A 12 9.77 1.05 16.25
CA LEU A 12 8.82 1.91 15.59
C LEU A 12 7.88 2.54 16.62
N GLN A 13 7.64 3.84 16.47
CA GLN A 13 6.75 4.64 17.30
C GLN A 13 5.58 5.11 16.46
N PHE A 14 4.37 4.85 16.92
CA PHE A 14 3.14 5.23 16.21
C PHE A 14 2.40 6.32 16.95
N SER A 15 1.60 7.11 16.23
CA SER A 15 0.75 8.15 16.80
C SER A 15 -0.43 7.60 17.60
N HIS A 16 -0.77 6.32 17.44
CA HIS A 16 -1.84 5.66 18.18
C HIS A 16 -1.29 4.50 19.05
N PRO A 17 -1.62 4.45 20.34
CA PRO A 17 -1.07 3.44 21.26
C PRO A 17 -1.51 2.00 20.97
N GLY A 18 -2.61 1.82 20.25
CA GLY A 18 -3.08 0.50 19.78
C GLY A 18 -2.31 -0.05 18.59
N ILE A 19 -1.35 0.71 18.02
CA ILE A 19 -0.45 0.22 16.97
C ILE A 19 0.90 -0.01 17.62
N THR A 20 1.38 -1.23 17.57
CA THR A 20 2.66 -1.64 18.16
C THR A 20 3.52 -2.38 17.14
N ALA A 21 4.82 -2.40 17.35
CA ALA A 21 5.75 -3.15 16.50
C ALA A 21 6.79 -3.86 17.33
N THR A 22 7.15 -5.06 16.88
CA THR A 22 8.28 -5.82 17.39
C THR A 22 9.24 -6.09 16.23
N GLN A 23 10.55 -6.11 16.52
CA GLN A 23 11.54 -6.41 15.49
C GLN A 23 11.33 -7.84 14.98
N LYS A 24 11.35 -8.03 13.65
CA LYS A 24 11.26 -9.36 13.06
C LYS A 24 12.52 -10.15 13.38
N MET A 25 12.33 -11.38 13.86
CA MET A 25 13.42 -12.29 14.16
C MET A 25 13.52 -13.37 13.08
N ARG A 26 14.72 -13.87 12.82
CA ARG A 26 14.98 -15.06 12.01
C ARG A 26 15.59 -16.15 12.87
N GLU A 27 15.46 -17.38 12.43
CA GLU A 27 16.12 -18.52 13.05
C GLU A 27 17.65 -18.35 13.03
N PRO A 28 18.35 -18.85 14.09
CA PRO A 28 19.78 -18.73 14.18
C PRO A 28 20.50 -19.55 13.10
N GLY A 29 21.57 -19.00 12.56
CA GLY A 29 22.51 -19.75 11.72
C GLY A 29 23.40 -20.71 12.55
N SER A 30 24.21 -21.50 11.87
CA SER A 30 25.04 -22.56 12.49
C SER A 30 26.00 -22.10 13.59
N PHE A 31 26.33 -20.82 13.65
CA PHE A 31 27.26 -20.22 14.62
C PHE A 31 26.59 -19.20 15.55
N GLU A 32 25.27 -19.11 15.56
CA GLU A 32 24.51 -18.14 16.34
C GLU A 32 23.82 -18.82 17.52
N THR A 33 23.76 -18.16 18.67
CA THR A 33 23.18 -18.72 19.90
C THR A 33 21.78 -18.25 20.17
N GLY A 34 20.91 -18.25 19.17
CA GLY A 34 19.50 -17.84 19.30
C GLY A 34 19.00 -16.99 18.14
N PRO A 35 17.71 -16.70 18.12
CA PRO A 35 17.09 -15.91 17.04
C PRO A 35 17.80 -14.56 16.85
N GLN A 36 17.98 -14.17 15.60
CA GLN A 36 18.66 -12.92 15.23
C GLN A 36 17.66 -11.92 14.68
N PRO A 37 17.80 -10.64 14.99
CA PRO A 37 16.94 -9.61 14.43
C PRO A 37 17.20 -9.45 12.92
N VAL A 38 16.13 -9.30 12.17
CA VAL A 38 16.22 -8.93 10.75
C VAL A 38 16.27 -7.41 10.70
N ALA A 39 17.37 -6.88 10.17
CA ALA A 39 17.57 -5.43 10.08
C ALA A 39 16.40 -4.73 9.39
N ASN A 40 15.96 -3.62 9.95
CA ASN A 40 14.92 -2.75 9.40
C ASN A 40 13.58 -3.46 9.09
N SER A 41 13.33 -4.61 9.72
CA SER A 41 12.11 -5.40 9.53
C SER A 41 11.35 -5.55 10.85
N PHE A 42 10.05 -5.29 10.79
CA PHE A 42 9.19 -5.29 11.98
C PHE A 42 7.90 -6.04 11.70
N VAL A 43 7.37 -6.67 12.74
CA VAL A 43 6.00 -7.18 12.77
C VAL A 43 5.16 -6.13 13.47
N VAL A 44 4.18 -5.57 12.76
CA VAL A 44 3.27 -4.56 13.28
C VAL A 44 1.96 -5.24 13.68
N THR A 45 1.48 -4.89 14.87
CA THR A 45 0.17 -5.34 15.36
C THR A 45 -0.73 -4.13 15.53
N VAL A 46 -1.92 -4.20 14.96
CA VAL A 46 -2.96 -3.18 15.05
C VAL A 46 -4.12 -3.73 15.86
N ALA A 47 -4.45 -3.09 16.97
CA ALA A 47 -5.57 -3.49 17.81
C ALA A 47 -6.93 -3.12 17.16
N GLU A 48 -7.96 -3.88 17.45
CA GLU A 48 -9.30 -3.69 16.84
C GLU A 48 -9.92 -2.30 17.08
N ASN A 49 -9.53 -1.63 18.16
CA ASN A 49 -10.02 -0.31 18.49
C ASN A 49 -9.26 0.84 17.83
N VAL A 50 -8.28 0.54 16.98
CA VAL A 50 -7.58 1.57 16.19
C VAL A 50 -8.50 2.05 15.08
N PRO A 51 -8.81 3.35 15.01
CA PRO A 51 -9.66 3.85 13.94
C PRO A 51 -8.97 3.71 12.57
N ALA A 52 -9.74 3.35 11.56
CA ALA A 52 -9.28 3.41 10.18
C ALA A 52 -8.89 4.85 9.82
N GLY A 53 -7.82 4.99 9.07
CA GLY A 53 -7.28 6.28 8.68
C GLY A 53 -5.76 6.31 8.64
N MET A 54 -5.22 7.51 8.55
CA MET A 54 -3.79 7.74 8.51
C MET A 54 -3.24 8.00 9.92
N HIS A 55 -2.21 7.26 10.25
CA HIS A 55 -1.44 7.38 11.48
C HIS A 55 0.00 7.73 11.15
N ASP A 56 0.71 8.35 12.07
CA ASP A 56 2.14 8.57 11.92
C ASP A 56 2.93 7.37 12.43
N VAL A 57 4.01 7.03 11.73
CA VAL A 57 5.05 6.11 12.19
C VAL A 57 6.41 6.79 12.15
N ARG A 58 7.23 6.57 13.16
CA ARG A 58 8.62 7.02 13.24
C ARG A 58 9.51 5.83 13.55
N ALA A 59 10.67 5.77 12.93
CA ALA A 59 11.71 4.82 13.29
C ALA A 59 12.66 5.46 14.29
N ALA A 60 13.02 4.73 15.35
CA ALA A 60 13.99 5.16 16.34
C ALA A 60 15.17 4.19 16.39
N GLY A 61 16.37 4.72 16.34
CA GLY A 61 17.61 3.98 16.30
C GLY A 61 18.80 4.79 16.83
N LYS A 62 19.99 4.38 16.47
CA LYS A 62 21.25 4.98 16.93
C LYS A 62 21.35 6.49 16.67
N TYR A 63 20.83 6.96 15.56
CA TYR A 63 20.92 8.37 15.17
C TYR A 63 19.71 9.20 15.59
N GLY A 64 18.84 8.64 16.43
CA GLY A 64 17.65 9.32 16.94
C GLY A 64 16.36 8.82 16.28
N THR A 65 15.40 9.72 16.14
CA THR A 65 14.06 9.42 15.61
C THR A 65 13.84 10.11 14.26
N THR A 66 13.31 9.39 13.30
CA THR A 66 13.02 9.91 11.96
C THR A 66 11.88 10.94 11.99
N ASN A 67 11.72 11.67 10.88
CA ASN A 67 10.48 12.35 10.58
C ASN A 67 9.33 11.34 10.49
N PRO A 68 8.08 11.77 10.77
CA PRO A 68 6.92 10.90 10.63
C PRO A 68 6.73 10.48 9.17
N ARG A 69 6.21 9.27 9.00
CA ARG A 69 5.73 8.74 7.74
C ARG A 69 4.31 8.25 7.91
N ALA A 70 3.55 8.27 6.82
CA ALA A 70 2.20 7.78 6.82
C ALA A 70 2.15 6.26 7.07
N PHE A 71 1.28 5.84 7.97
CA PHE A 71 0.89 4.46 8.21
C PHE A 71 -0.63 4.36 8.11
N VAL A 72 -1.10 3.66 7.09
CA VAL A 72 -2.54 3.58 6.81
C VAL A 72 -3.13 2.35 7.49
N VAL A 73 -4.18 2.56 8.27
CA VAL A 73 -5.07 1.50 8.78
C VAL A 73 -6.35 1.53 7.99
N ASP A 74 -6.70 0.43 7.33
CA ASP A 74 -7.93 0.34 6.55
C ASP A 74 -8.90 -0.64 7.21
N SER A 75 -10.20 -0.41 7.00
CA SER A 75 -11.28 -1.29 7.43
C SER A 75 -11.70 -2.29 6.34
N LEU A 76 -11.21 -2.11 5.12
CA LEU A 76 -11.47 -3.02 4.01
C LEU A 76 -10.48 -4.20 4.02
N PRO A 77 -10.87 -5.34 3.45
CA PRO A 77 -9.91 -6.41 3.15
C PRO A 77 -8.73 -5.89 2.35
N VAL A 78 -7.53 -6.25 2.78
CA VAL A 78 -6.29 -5.80 2.15
C VAL A 78 -5.80 -6.84 1.15
N ALA A 79 -5.53 -6.39 -0.07
CA ALA A 79 -4.79 -7.11 -1.09
C ALA A 79 -3.39 -6.52 -1.26
N ILE A 80 -2.43 -7.36 -1.55
CA ILE A 80 -1.08 -6.96 -1.93
C ILE A 80 -0.94 -7.23 -3.43
N GLU A 81 -0.33 -6.30 -4.12
CA GLU A 81 0.01 -6.43 -5.52
C GLU A 81 0.83 -7.69 -5.81
N VAL A 82 0.54 -8.29 -6.94
CA VAL A 82 1.25 -9.47 -7.45
C VAL A 82 1.75 -9.16 -8.86
N GLU A 83 3.05 -9.20 -9.03
CA GLU A 83 3.72 -9.04 -10.30
C GLU A 83 3.96 -10.41 -11.02
N PRO A 84 4.03 -10.44 -12.36
CA PRO A 84 3.86 -9.31 -13.29
C PRO A 84 2.38 -8.96 -13.53
N ASN A 85 2.09 -7.67 -13.65
CA ASN A 85 0.74 -7.17 -13.93
C ASN A 85 0.73 -6.03 -15.00
N ASN A 86 1.78 -5.97 -15.81
CA ASN A 86 2.11 -4.87 -16.73
C ASN A 86 1.33 -4.86 -18.05
N VAL A 87 0.46 -5.84 -18.29
CA VAL A 87 -0.34 -5.91 -19.53
C VAL A 87 -1.80 -6.23 -19.23
N PRO A 88 -2.73 -5.73 -20.06
CA PRO A 88 -4.15 -6.05 -19.92
C PRO A 88 -4.37 -7.59 -19.95
N GLY A 89 -5.18 -8.10 -19.04
CA GLY A 89 -5.50 -9.50 -18.93
C GLY A 89 -4.58 -10.34 -18.04
N GLU A 90 -3.40 -9.84 -17.66
CA GLU A 90 -2.51 -10.46 -16.66
C GLU A 90 -2.69 -9.86 -15.26
N GLY A 91 -3.45 -8.79 -15.16
CA GLY A 91 -3.71 -8.11 -13.89
C GLY A 91 -4.41 -9.00 -12.88
N GLN A 92 -4.05 -8.81 -11.62
CA GLN A 92 -4.64 -9.48 -10.48
C GLN A 92 -6.15 -9.17 -10.37
N GLU A 93 -6.97 -10.21 -10.18
CA GLU A 93 -8.40 -10.03 -9.88
C GLU A 93 -8.58 -9.52 -8.45
N LEU A 94 -9.34 -8.44 -8.29
CA LEU A 94 -9.61 -7.83 -7.00
C LEU A 94 -11.00 -8.19 -6.49
N VAL A 95 -11.05 -8.71 -5.28
CA VAL A 95 -12.32 -8.89 -4.54
C VAL A 95 -12.82 -7.53 -4.07
N GLN A 96 -14.07 -7.22 -4.31
CA GLN A 96 -14.68 -5.92 -3.95
C GLN A 96 -15.61 -6.07 -2.73
N PRO A 97 -15.63 -5.07 -1.81
CA PRO A 97 -14.68 -3.95 -1.71
C PRO A 97 -13.34 -4.39 -1.10
N SER A 98 -12.23 -3.78 -1.52
CA SER A 98 -10.90 -4.03 -0.97
C SER A 98 -10.00 -2.81 -1.07
N SER A 99 -8.95 -2.80 -0.28
CA SER A 99 -7.80 -1.90 -0.42
C SER A 99 -6.62 -2.68 -0.98
N LEU A 100 -6.02 -2.15 -2.04
CA LEU A 100 -4.85 -2.72 -2.67
C LEU A 100 -3.61 -1.87 -2.32
N PHE A 101 -2.54 -2.53 -1.89
CA PHE A 101 -1.21 -1.94 -1.75
C PHE A 101 -0.32 -2.44 -2.87
N GLY A 102 0.22 -1.50 -3.64
CA GLY A 102 1.10 -1.76 -4.77
C GLY A 102 2.29 -0.83 -4.82
N TRP A 103 3.22 -1.13 -5.70
CA TRP A 103 4.44 -0.37 -5.96
C TRP A 103 4.61 -0.16 -7.46
N LEU A 104 5.17 0.98 -7.85
CA LEU A 104 5.70 1.14 -9.19
C LEU A 104 7.17 0.75 -9.17
N GLU A 105 7.56 -0.28 -9.91
CA GLU A 105 8.94 -0.75 -9.95
C GLU A 105 9.86 0.23 -10.70
N GLN A 106 9.30 0.94 -11.68
CA GLN A 106 10.02 1.91 -12.50
C GLN A 106 9.10 3.04 -12.99
N GLY A 107 9.67 4.11 -13.50
CA GLY A 107 8.91 5.31 -13.89
C GLY A 107 7.95 5.16 -15.08
N THR A 108 8.01 4.04 -15.81
CA THR A 108 7.13 3.70 -16.93
C THR A 108 6.22 2.54 -16.64
N ASP A 109 6.16 2.13 -15.39
CA ASP A 109 5.35 1.03 -14.93
C ASP A 109 3.85 1.32 -15.04
N VAL A 110 3.10 0.32 -15.44
CA VAL A 110 1.65 0.40 -15.61
C VAL A 110 1.02 -0.88 -15.08
N ASP A 111 0.33 -0.75 -13.97
CA ASP A 111 -0.27 -1.86 -13.26
C ASP A 111 -1.71 -2.07 -13.70
N TYR A 112 -2.03 -3.28 -14.10
CA TYR A 112 -3.39 -3.68 -14.46
C TYR A 112 -4.01 -4.55 -13.37
N TYR A 113 -5.28 -4.26 -13.08
CA TYR A 113 -6.09 -5.04 -12.15
C TYR A 113 -7.43 -5.37 -12.77
N GLN A 114 -7.95 -6.55 -12.48
CA GLN A 114 -9.26 -6.98 -12.96
C GLN A 114 -10.31 -6.72 -11.89
N LEU A 115 -11.39 -6.04 -12.27
CA LEU A 115 -12.51 -5.74 -11.40
C LEU A 115 -13.75 -6.45 -11.93
N PRO A 116 -14.13 -7.61 -11.39
CA PRO A 116 -15.40 -8.25 -11.75
C PRO A 116 -16.57 -7.35 -11.36
N VAL A 117 -17.34 -6.91 -12.32
CA VAL A 117 -18.48 -6.00 -12.14
C VAL A 117 -19.70 -6.52 -12.86
N LYS A 118 -20.87 -6.10 -12.42
CA LYS A 118 -22.13 -6.38 -13.13
C LYS A 118 -22.63 -5.12 -13.82
N SER A 119 -23.34 -5.30 -14.93
CA SER A 119 -23.98 -4.20 -15.62
C SER A 119 -24.87 -3.39 -14.67
N GLY A 120 -24.73 -2.07 -14.69
CA GLY A 120 -25.38 -1.15 -13.76
C GLY A 120 -24.69 -0.98 -12.40
N GLN A 121 -23.65 -1.75 -12.09
CA GLN A 121 -22.90 -1.58 -10.84
C GLN A 121 -22.09 -0.28 -10.87
N ARG A 122 -22.27 0.56 -9.85
CA ARG A 122 -21.44 1.74 -9.63
C ARG A 122 -20.19 1.35 -8.85
N VAL A 123 -19.04 1.76 -9.34
CA VAL A 123 -17.73 1.50 -8.74
C VAL A 123 -17.03 2.81 -8.46
N LEU A 124 -16.46 2.90 -7.26
CA LEU A 124 -15.64 4.01 -6.84
C LEU A 124 -14.21 3.50 -6.61
N VAL A 125 -13.25 4.05 -7.33
CA VAL A 125 -11.83 3.72 -7.19
C VAL A 125 -11.06 4.96 -6.79
N ARG A 126 -10.39 4.90 -5.65
CA ARG A 126 -9.52 5.98 -5.15
C ARG A 126 -8.08 5.48 -5.08
N CYS A 127 -7.15 6.24 -5.63
CA CYS A 127 -5.73 5.99 -5.44
C CYS A 127 -5.18 7.00 -4.42
N GLN A 128 -4.50 6.50 -3.40
CA GLN A 128 -3.75 7.30 -2.44
C GLN A 128 -2.27 7.20 -2.76
N ALA A 129 -1.61 8.33 -2.97
CA ALA A 129 -0.19 8.42 -3.23
C ALA A 129 0.46 9.51 -2.38
N ARG A 130 0.19 10.76 -2.64
CA ARG A 130 0.81 11.88 -1.93
C ARG A 130 0.43 11.93 -0.46
N SER A 131 -0.83 11.60 -0.15
CA SER A 131 -1.31 11.53 1.23
C SER A 131 -0.59 10.47 2.06
N ILE A 132 0.03 9.48 1.42
CA ILE A 132 0.83 8.44 2.07
C ILE A 132 2.34 8.61 1.81
N ASP A 133 2.79 9.86 1.60
CA ASP A 133 4.20 10.21 1.36
C ASP A 133 4.82 9.66 0.07
N SER A 134 4.04 9.12 -0.86
CA SER A 134 4.53 8.71 -2.16
C SER A 134 4.82 9.93 -3.05
N ARG A 135 5.87 9.84 -3.85
CA ARG A 135 6.21 10.85 -4.87
C ARG A 135 5.54 10.60 -6.21
N MET A 136 4.76 9.54 -6.31
CA MET A 136 4.03 9.16 -7.50
C MET A 136 2.98 10.23 -7.87
N ASP A 137 2.78 10.44 -9.16
CA ASP A 137 1.70 11.25 -9.74
C ASP A 137 0.77 10.32 -10.54
N PRO A 138 -0.12 9.58 -9.88
CA PRO A 138 -0.85 8.47 -10.49
C PRO A 138 -1.93 8.94 -11.44
N ILE A 139 -2.18 8.12 -12.47
CA ILE A 139 -3.34 8.20 -13.34
C ILE A 139 -4.10 6.90 -13.18
N LEU A 140 -5.38 6.98 -12.86
CA LEU A 140 -6.29 5.85 -12.91
C LEU A 140 -6.99 5.83 -14.27
N ALA A 141 -7.13 4.66 -14.87
CA ALA A 141 -7.95 4.45 -16.04
C ALA A 141 -8.81 3.20 -15.87
N VAL A 142 -10.02 3.22 -16.40
CA VAL A 142 -10.89 2.04 -16.52
C VAL A 142 -10.97 1.69 -17.98
N LEU A 143 -10.70 0.44 -18.29
CA LEU A 143 -10.82 -0.12 -19.63
C LEU A 143 -11.96 -1.16 -19.64
N ASP A 144 -12.59 -1.35 -20.78
CA ASP A 144 -13.46 -2.51 -21.01
C ASP A 144 -12.64 -3.74 -21.40
N SER A 145 -13.32 -4.87 -21.61
CA SER A 145 -12.69 -6.14 -22.04
C SER A 145 -12.00 -6.06 -23.40
N ASP A 146 -12.35 -5.10 -24.22
CA ASP A 146 -11.74 -4.84 -25.53
C ASP A 146 -10.53 -3.89 -25.44
N GLY A 147 -10.18 -3.41 -24.22
CA GLY A 147 -9.10 -2.48 -23.97
C GLY A 147 -9.43 -1.02 -24.28
N ARG A 148 -10.70 -0.67 -24.50
CA ARG A 148 -11.12 0.73 -24.72
C ARG A 148 -11.26 1.43 -23.40
N GLN A 149 -10.70 2.62 -23.32
CA GLN A 149 -10.81 3.43 -22.11
C GLN A 149 -12.24 3.98 -21.94
N LEU A 150 -12.85 3.61 -20.82
CA LEU A 150 -14.19 4.05 -20.42
C LEU A 150 -14.14 5.33 -19.58
N ALA A 151 -13.17 5.43 -18.70
CA ALA A 151 -12.97 6.56 -17.81
C ALA A 151 -11.49 6.70 -17.41
N ASN A 152 -11.10 7.91 -17.04
CA ASN A 152 -9.80 8.15 -16.40
C ASN A 152 -9.91 9.25 -15.34
N SER A 153 -8.95 9.27 -14.44
CA SER A 153 -8.77 10.33 -13.46
C SER A 153 -7.29 10.51 -13.19
N ARG A 154 -6.84 11.73 -13.25
CA ARG A 154 -5.48 12.11 -12.86
C ARG A 154 -5.51 12.91 -11.58
N GLY A 155 -4.61 12.59 -10.68
CA GLY A 155 -4.36 13.41 -9.50
C GLY A 155 -3.86 14.80 -9.86
N THR A 156 -4.05 15.72 -8.95
CA THR A 156 -3.43 17.05 -8.98
C THR A 156 -2.60 17.23 -7.71
N ARG A 157 -1.92 18.38 -7.58
CA ARG A 157 -1.20 18.66 -6.33
C ARG A 157 -2.09 18.68 -5.09
N GLU A 158 -3.39 18.93 -5.28
CA GLU A 158 -4.36 19.10 -4.20
C GLU A 158 -5.33 17.93 -4.06
N ARG A 159 -5.41 17.06 -5.06
CA ARG A 159 -6.39 15.96 -5.09
C ARG A 159 -5.76 14.68 -5.57
N GLU A 160 -6.02 13.62 -4.84
CA GLU A 160 -5.78 12.25 -5.27
C GLU A 160 -6.73 11.86 -6.40
N PRO A 161 -6.30 10.97 -7.34
CA PRO A 161 -7.19 10.50 -8.38
C PRO A 161 -8.35 9.70 -7.80
N LEU A 162 -9.52 9.98 -8.32
CA LEU A 162 -10.77 9.33 -7.96
C LEU A 162 -11.54 9.03 -9.22
N LEU A 163 -11.88 7.78 -9.44
CA LEU A 163 -12.81 7.34 -10.49
C LEU A 163 -14.13 6.96 -9.87
N ASP A 164 -15.19 7.44 -10.49
CA ASP A 164 -16.59 7.11 -10.18
C ASP A 164 -17.26 6.76 -11.50
N PHE A 165 -17.55 5.49 -11.71
CA PHE A 165 -18.13 5.02 -12.95
C PHE A 165 -19.21 3.97 -12.70
N THR A 166 -20.10 3.79 -13.69
CA THR A 166 -21.11 2.73 -13.70
C THR A 166 -20.77 1.77 -14.83
N ALA A 167 -20.63 0.49 -14.52
CA ALA A 167 -20.38 -0.55 -15.50
C ALA A 167 -21.55 -0.65 -16.48
N ARG A 168 -21.26 -0.75 -17.79
CA ARG A 168 -22.27 -0.85 -18.85
C ARG A 168 -22.50 -2.27 -19.33
N ALA A 169 -21.58 -3.17 -19.01
CA ALA A 169 -21.62 -4.60 -19.29
C ALA A 169 -21.01 -5.36 -18.11
N ASP A 170 -21.25 -6.66 -18.08
CA ASP A 170 -20.64 -7.58 -17.12
C ASP A 170 -19.20 -7.92 -17.53
#